data_016217ccbbfd56a0668bad6746b3e8b0
#
_entry.id   016217ccbbfd56a0668bad6746b3e8b0
#
_cell.length_a   1.000
_cell.length_b   1.000
_cell.length_c   1.000
_cell.angle_alpha   90.00
_cell.angle_beta   90.00
_cell.angle_gamma   90.00
#
_symmetry.space_group_name_H-M   'P 1'
#
loop_
_entity.id
_entity.type
_entity.pdbx_description
1 polymer ?
#
loop_
_entity_poly.entity_id
_entity_poly.type
_entity_poly.pdbx_seq_one_letter_code
_entity_poly.pdbx_strand_id
1 'polypeptide(L)'
;GLQDWADRPPREGGLDEWKNRSLQEPGAVMEYNDVRVNVLAYSLTHLWREPLPAVLKRKVMDPIGASSTWRWFGYDHAWTVIDGYRMQSVTGGGHSGGGIFISAEDMARFGLLFINEGSWNGTQLLSEEWIREATSPSKPNPNYGYMWWLNRGNRKWEGVPDHVFYAAGFGGNFIVVDS
;
A
#
# COMPACT_ATOMS: atom_id res chain seq x y z
N GLY A 1 -19.24 -6.19 9.80
CA GLY A 1 -18.21 -7.15 9.41
C GLY A 1 -17.27 -6.58 8.37
N LEU A 2 -16.42 -7.41 7.82
CA LEU A 2 -15.47 -7.05 6.75
C LEU A 2 -16.16 -6.40 5.54
N GLN A 3 -17.36 -6.84 5.24
CA GLN A 3 -18.12 -6.41 4.08
C GLN A 3 -18.48 -4.92 4.13
N ASP A 4 -18.74 -4.36 5.29
CA ASP A 4 -19.25 -2.99 5.41
C ASP A 4 -18.17 -1.92 5.19
N TRP A 5 -16.90 -2.22 5.49
CA TRP A 5 -15.81 -1.27 5.34
C TRP A 5 -14.81 -1.63 4.23
N ALA A 6 -14.85 -2.87 3.77
CA ALA A 6 -13.97 -3.33 2.70
C ALA A 6 -14.67 -3.33 1.34
N ASP A 7 -15.99 -3.40 1.31
CA ASP A 7 -16.76 -3.58 0.09
C ASP A 7 -17.14 -2.24 -0.54
N ARG A 8 -16.73 -2.02 -1.76
CA ARG A 8 -17.12 -0.89 -2.58
C ARG A 8 -17.69 -1.42 -3.89
N PRO A 9 -18.97 -1.19 -4.16
CA PRO A 9 -19.56 -1.58 -5.43
C PRO A 9 -18.80 -0.95 -6.61
N PRO A 10 -18.65 -1.65 -7.73
CA PRO A 10 -18.11 -1.07 -8.94
C PRO A 10 -18.95 0.14 -9.38
N ARG A 11 -18.30 1.11 -10.03
CA ARG A 11 -18.98 2.32 -10.51
C ARG A 11 -20.02 2.03 -11.59
N GLU A 12 -19.87 0.92 -12.30
CA GLU A 12 -20.74 0.45 -13.37
C GLU A 12 -21.29 -0.94 -13.01
N GLY A 13 -22.54 -1.23 -13.38
CA GLY A 13 -23.11 -2.57 -13.29
C GLY A 13 -23.79 -2.98 -11.98
N GLY A 14 -23.88 -2.17 -10.98
CA GLY A 14 -24.62 -2.47 -9.75
C GLY A 14 -24.11 -3.70 -8.97
N LEU A 15 -24.67 -3.91 -7.77
CA LEU A 15 -24.23 -4.93 -6.82
C LEU A 15 -24.46 -6.37 -7.31
N ASP A 16 -25.55 -6.60 -8.04
CA ASP A 16 -25.94 -7.95 -8.51
C ASP A 16 -25.04 -8.44 -9.64
N GLU A 17 -24.64 -7.56 -10.53
CA GLU A 17 -23.71 -7.88 -11.61
C GLU A 17 -22.33 -8.20 -11.05
N TRP A 18 -21.88 -7.48 -10.03
CA TRP A 18 -20.63 -7.72 -9.35
C TRP A 18 -20.61 -9.05 -8.57
N LYS A 19 -21.70 -9.42 -7.92
CA LYS A 19 -21.83 -10.70 -7.19
C LYS A 19 -21.82 -11.91 -8.09
N ASN A 20 -22.35 -11.78 -9.31
CA ASN A 20 -22.55 -12.88 -10.24
C ASN A 20 -21.43 -13.04 -11.27
N ARG A 21 -20.40 -12.20 -11.26
CA ARG A 21 -19.28 -12.33 -12.18
C ARG A 21 -18.44 -13.58 -11.87
N SER A 22 -17.92 -14.20 -12.92
CA SER A 22 -16.98 -15.32 -12.78
C SER A 22 -15.72 -14.88 -12.05
N LEU A 23 -15.29 -15.69 -11.08
CA LEU A 23 -14.00 -15.48 -10.44
C LEU A 23 -12.87 -15.79 -11.42
N GLN A 24 -11.85 -14.96 -11.40
CA GLN A 24 -10.61 -15.18 -12.16
C GLN A 24 -9.61 -15.93 -11.30
N GLU A 25 -8.72 -16.68 -11.95
CA GLU A 25 -7.59 -17.31 -11.26
C GLU A 25 -6.73 -16.22 -10.58
N PRO A 26 -6.23 -16.47 -9.34
CA PRO A 26 -5.36 -15.53 -8.67
C PRO A 26 -4.15 -15.16 -9.54
N GLY A 27 -3.90 -13.86 -9.70
CA GLY A 27 -2.80 -13.34 -10.51
C GLY A 27 -3.04 -13.32 -12.03
N ALA A 28 -4.22 -13.71 -12.51
CA ALA A 28 -4.53 -13.67 -13.95
C ALA A 28 -4.84 -12.26 -14.46
N VAL A 29 -5.50 -11.45 -13.64
CA VAL A 29 -5.95 -10.10 -14.01
C VAL A 29 -5.64 -9.13 -12.88
N MET A 30 -5.09 -7.96 -13.23
CA MET A 30 -4.93 -6.85 -12.30
C MET A 30 -6.21 -6.04 -12.26
N GLU A 31 -6.75 -5.89 -11.06
CA GLU A 31 -7.84 -4.97 -10.78
C GLU A 31 -7.44 -4.10 -9.60
N TYR A 32 -7.27 -2.80 -9.86
CA TYR A 32 -6.97 -1.83 -8.81
C TYR A 32 -8.21 -1.63 -7.94
N ASN A 33 -8.15 -2.11 -6.70
CA ASN A 33 -9.32 -2.19 -5.85
C ASN A 33 -8.94 -2.01 -4.37
N ASP A 34 -9.54 -1.00 -3.74
CA ASP A 34 -9.28 -0.65 -2.34
C ASP A 34 -9.72 -1.76 -1.37
N VAL A 35 -10.77 -2.49 -1.70
CA VAL A 35 -11.26 -3.62 -0.90
C VAL A 35 -10.17 -4.67 -0.68
N ARG A 36 -9.45 -5.02 -1.75
CA ARG A 36 -8.38 -6.02 -1.69
C ARG A 36 -7.21 -5.55 -0.82
N VAL A 37 -6.88 -4.27 -0.92
CA VAL A 37 -5.83 -3.66 -0.07
C VAL A 37 -6.27 -3.66 1.40
N ASN A 38 -7.53 -3.36 1.68
CA ASN A 38 -8.07 -3.40 3.03
C ASN A 38 -8.08 -4.84 3.60
N VAL A 39 -8.44 -5.84 2.78
CA VAL A 39 -8.36 -7.27 3.19
C VAL A 39 -6.91 -7.68 3.42
N LEU A 40 -5.96 -7.22 2.62
CA LEU A 40 -4.54 -7.46 2.84
C LEU A 40 -4.09 -6.86 4.19
N ALA A 41 -4.44 -5.60 4.48
CA ALA A 41 -4.13 -4.96 5.76
C ALA A 41 -4.73 -5.73 6.95
N TYR A 42 -5.97 -6.18 6.82
CA TYR A 42 -6.62 -7.02 7.82
C TYR A 42 -5.86 -8.34 8.03
N SER A 43 -5.51 -9.03 6.96
CA SER A 43 -4.77 -10.30 7.01
C SER A 43 -3.38 -10.12 7.66
N LEU A 44 -2.68 -9.04 7.31
CA LEU A 44 -1.39 -8.71 7.90
C LEU A 44 -1.51 -8.37 9.40
N THR A 45 -2.59 -7.69 9.82
CA THR A 45 -2.85 -7.43 11.25
C THR A 45 -2.99 -8.76 12.02
N HIS A 46 -3.67 -9.74 11.44
CA HIS A 46 -3.79 -11.08 12.05
C HIS A 46 -2.47 -11.87 12.03
N LEU A 47 -1.69 -11.74 10.97
CA LEU A 47 -0.39 -12.40 10.85
C LEU A 47 0.62 -11.87 11.89
N TRP A 48 0.69 -10.56 12.04
CA TRP A 48 1.57 -9.91 13.02
C TRP A 48 1.03 -9.97 14.44
N ARG A 49 -0.28 -10.15 14.62
CA ARG A 49 -1.01 -10.07 15.90
C ARG A 49 -0.77 -8.74 16.62
N GLU A 50 -0.48 -7.69 15.85
CA GLU A 50 -0.20 -6.33 16.29
C GLU A 50 -0.87 -5.32 15.34
N PRO A 51 -1.21 -4.10 15.81
CA PRO A 51 -1.63 -3.02 14.90
C PRO A 51 -0.53 -2.71 13.88
N LEU A 52 -0.85 -2.71 12.59
CA LEU A 52 0.15 -2.43 11.53
C LEU A 52 0.88 -1.09 11.70
N PRO A 53 0.27 0.01 12.22
CA PRO A 53 1.02 1.22 12.52
C PRO A 53 2.16 1.02 13.52
N ALA A 54 1.98 0.13 14.51
CA ALA A 54 3.05 -0.19 15.48
C ALA A 54 4.17 -0.99 14.83
N VAL A 55 3.82 -1.93 13.94
CA VAL A 55 4.80 -2.70 13.16
C VAL A 55 5.58 -1.78 12.23
N LEU A 56 4.89 -0.93 11.45
CA LEU A 56 5.51 0.03 10.55
C LEU A 56 6.42 1.01 11.30
N LYS A 57 5.95 1.52 12.44
CA LYS A 57 6.74 2.41 13.28
C LYS A 57 8.07 1.76 13.66
N ARG A 58 8.01 0.59 14.29
CA ARG A 58 9.19 -0.11 14.81
C ARG A 58 10.15 -0.58 13.72
N LYS A 59 9.60 -1.09 12.61
CA LYS A 59 10.41 -1.73 11.57
C LYS A 59 10.96 -0.77 10.53
N VAL A 60 10.30 0.36 10.30
CA VAL A 60 10.64 1.27 9.20
C VAL A 60 10.73 2.72 9.68
N MET A 61 9.65 3.28 10.21
CA MET A 61 9.57 4.74 10.42
C MET A 61 10.56 5.26 11.46
N ASP A 62 10.72 4.59 12.60
CA ASP A 62 11.72 4.96 13.61
C ASP A 62 13.15 4.78 13.08
N PRO A 63 13.52 3.63 12.45
CA PRO A 63 14.83 3.44 11.86
C PRO A 63 15.23 4.49 10.82
N ILE A 64 14.30 4.95 9.97
CA ILE A 64 14.59 6.00 8.96
C ILE A 64 14.53 7.42 9.55
N GLY A 65 14.28 7.57 10.83
CA GLY A 65 14.20 8.86 11.50
C GLY A 65 12.98 9.69 11.12
N ALA A 66 11.86 9.04 10.80
CA ALA A 66 10.61 9.72 10.52
C ALA A 66 10.11 10.48 11.75
N SER A 67 9.37 11.56 11.54
CA SER A 67 8.78 12.36 12.60
C SER A 67 7.80 11.55 13.46
N SER A 68 7.47 12.04 14.64
CA SER A 68 6.44 11.44 15.49
C SER A 68 5.02 11.84 15.11
N THR A 69 4.85 12.60 14.02
CA THR A 69 3.57 13.21 13.65
C THR A 69 2.76 12.38 12.66
N TRP A 70 3.38 11.44 11.94
CA TRP A 70 2.64 10.58 11.03
C TRP A 70 1.63 9.70 11.77
N ARG A 71 0.53 9.37 11.09
CA ARG A 71 -0.56 8.53 11.60
C ARG A 71 -1.09 7.66 10.48
N TRP A 72 -1.54 6.45 10.83
CA TRP A 72 -2.21 5.55 9.89
C TRP A 72 -3.50 5.02 10.53
N PHE A 73 -4.62 5.33 9.91
CA PHE A 73 -5.94 4.99 10.41
C PHE A 73 -6.68 4.04 9.49
N GLY A 74 -7.52 3.20 10.08
CA GLY A 74 -8.62 2.52 9.39
C GLY A 74 -9.90 3.35 9.45
N TYR A 75 -10.98 2.78 8.93
CA TYR A 75 -12.31 3.36 9.07
C TYR A 75 -12.84 3.20 10.49
N ASP A 76 -13.78 4.03 10.91
CA ASP A 76 -14.31 4.05 12.28
C ASP A 76 -14.87 2.71 12.77
N HIS A 77 -15.37 1.88 11.86
CA HIS A 77 -15.92 0.56 12.14
C HIS A 77 -14.98 -0.62 11.84
N ALA A 78 -13.75 -0.36 11.37
CA ALA A 78 -12.78 -1.39 10.99
C ALA A 78 -12.01 -1.94 12.21
N TRP A 79 -12.72 -2.54 13.15
CA TRP A 79 -12.13 -3.09 14.37
C TRP A 79 -12.22 -4.61 14.42
N THR A 80 -11.17 -5.23 14.94
CA THR A 80 -11.07 -6.66 15.20
C THR A 80 -10.56 -6.91 16.62
N VAL A 81 -10.70 -8.15 17.08
CA VAL A 81 -10.16 -8.58 18.38
C VAL A 81 -9.17 -9.71 18.12
N ILE A 82 -7.94 -9.52 18.57
CA ILE A 82 -6.87 -10.50 18.47
C ILE A 82 -6.25 -10.64 19.86
N ASP A 83 -6.18 -11.86 20.38
CA ASP A 83 -5.67 -12.17 21.72
C ASP A 83 -6.34 -11.38 22.85
N GLY A 84 -7.62 -11.06 22.72
CA GLY A 84 -8.37 -10.26 23.68
C GLY A 84 -8.16 -8.74 23.53
N TYR A 85 -7.28 -8.28 22.65
CA TYR A 85 -7.05 -6.86 22.41
C TYR A 85 -7.85 -6.37 21.20
N ARG A 86 -8.52 -5.24 21.37
CA ARG A 86 -9.23 -4.57 20.28
C ARG A 86 -8.23 -3.77 19.46
N MET A 87 -8.15 -4.07 18.16
CA MET A 87 -7.23 -3.43 17.21
C MET A 87 -7.98 -2.89 16.01
N GLN A 88 -7.58 -1.72 15.52
CA GLN A 88 -8.09 -1.19 14.26
C GLN A 88 -7.33 -1.79 13.08
N SER A 89 -8.06 -2.35 12.12
CA SER A 89 -7.49 -2.66 10.82
C SER A 89 -7.37 -1.38 10.02
N VAL A 90 -6.15 -1.03 9.63
CA VAL A 90 -5.88 0.17 8.83
C VAL A 90 -6.32 -0.03 7.38
N THR A 91 -6.53 1.07 6.67
CA THR A 91 -6.89 1.03 5.25
C THR A 91 -5.74 1.50 4.37
N GLY A 92 -5.68 0.96 3.16
CA GLY A 92 -4.81 1.43 2.08
C GLY A 92 -5.32 2.69 1.39
N GLY A 93 -6.47 3.20 1.79
CA GLY A 93 -7.08 4.40 1.20
C GLY A 93 -8.36 4.11 0.42
N GLY A 94 -8.86 5.10 -0.29
CA GLY A 94 -10.03 5.02 -1.17
C GLY A 94 -11.28 5.68 -0.62
N HIS A 95 -11.49 5.71 0.68
CA HIS A 95 -12.59 6.42 1.32
C HIS A 95 -12.07 7.48 2.30
N SER A 96 -12.83 8.55 2.49
CA SER A 96 -12.51 9.57 3.50
C SER A 96 -12.52 8.97 4.92
N GLY A 97 -11.61 9.44 5.76
CA GLY A 97 -11.50 9.03 7.17
C GLY A 97 -10.48 7.94 7.45
N GLY A 98 -9.90 7.28 6.42
CA GLY A 98 -8.82 6.31 6.58
C GLY A 98 -7.56 6.71 5.80
N GLY A 99 -6.49 5.94 5.96
CA GLY A 99 -5.23 6.14 5.26
C GLY A 99 -4.12 6.71 6.12
N ILE A 100 -2.98 6.98 5.48
CA ILE A 100 -1.79 7.50 6.14
C ILE A 100 -1.73 9.04 6.04
N PHE A 101 -1.51 9.67 7.17
CA PHE A 101 -1.17 11.09 7.29
C PHE A 101 0.32 11.18 7.56
N ILE A 102 1.04 11.82 6.67
CA ILE A 102 2.50 11.83 6.69
C ILE A 102 3.02 13.15 6.08
N SER A 103 4.12 13.66 6.58
CA SER A 103 4.77 14.84 6.01
C SER A 103 5.48 14.51 4.70
N ALA A 104 5.66 15.51 3.84
CA ALA A 104 6.45 15.36 2.61
C ALA A 104 7.90 14.94 2.92
N GLU A 105 8.46 15.39 4.03
CA GLU A 105 9.80 15.02 4.47
C GLU A 105 9.91 13.54 4.85
N ASP A 106 8.91 13.00 5.56
CA ASP A 106 8.87 11.58 5.90
C ASP A 106 8.59 10.71 4.67
N MET A 107 7.77 11.18 3.71
CA MET A 107 7.61 10.54 2.41
C MET A 107 8.93 10.48 1.64
N ALA A 108 9.73 11.57 1.68
CA ALA A 108 11.04 11.60 1.05
C ALA A 108 12.02 10.60 1.70
N ARG A 109 12.03 10.49 3.04
CA ARG A 109 12.82 9.45 3.74
C ARG A 109 12.41 8.04 3.33
N PHE A 110 11.11 7.81 3.20
CA PHE A 110 10.61 6.51 2.75
C PHE A 110 11.03 6.21 1.30
N GLY A 111 10.95 7.19 0.40
CA GLY A 111 11.46 7.06 -0.97
C GLY A 111 12.97 6.80 -1.01
N LEU A 112 13.75 7.50 -0.18
CA LEU A 112 15.19 7.30 -0.06
C LEU A 112 15.57 5.88 0.42
N LEU A 113 14.76 5.28 1.29
CA LEU A 113 14.94 3.88 1.68
C LEU A 113 14.86 2.95 0.46
N PHE A 114 13.98 3.22 -0.50
CA PHE A 114 13.86 2.44 -1.73
C PHE A 114 15.03 2.71 -2.69
N ILE A 115 15.51 3.96 -2.82
CA ILE A 115 16.71 4.29 -3.59
C ILE A 115 17.94 3.52 -3.05
N ASN A 116 18.02 3.38 -1.74
CA ASN A 116 19.11 2.66 -1.07
C ASN A 116 18.82 1.15 -0.94
N GLU A 117 17.98 0.58 -1.80
CA GLU A 117 17.68 -0.86 -1.85
C GLU A 117 17.29 -1.45 -0.48
N GLY A 118 16.57 -0.66 0.33
CA GLY A 118 16.09 -1.08 1.66
C GLY A 118 17.11 -0.90 2.79
N SER A 119 18.27 -0.34 2.52
CA SER A 119 19.31 -0.04 3.52
C SER A 119 19.19 1.39 4.07
N TRP A 120 19.42 1.54 5.36
CA TRP A 120 19.45 2.84 6.04
C TRP A 120 20.57 2.89 7.06
N ASN A 121 21.50 3.85 6.90
CA ASN A 121 22.68 4.01 7.79
C ASN A 121 23.44 2.68 8.01
N GLY A 122 23.61 1.89 6.97
CA GLY A 122 24.32 0.61 7.03
C GLY A 122 23.52 -0.55 7.61
N THR A 123 22.24 -0.36 7.93
CA THR A 123 21.32 -1.42 8.39
C THR A 123 20.31 -1.76 7.31
N GLN A 124 20.22 -3.04 6.95
CA GLN A 124 19.22 -3.53 6.01
C GLN A 124 17.85 -3.64 6.71
N LEU A 125 16.91 -2.75 6.40
CA LEU A 125 15.57 -2.72 6.97
C LEU A 125 14.58 -3.53 6.14
N LEU A 126 14.69 -3.48 4.82
CA LEU A 126 13.94 -4.27 3.84
C LEU A 126 14.96 -5.01 2.98
N SER A 127 14.69 -6.27 2.62
CA SER A 127 15.64 -6.99 1.75
C SER A 127 15.70 -6.39 0.35
N GLU A 128 16.88 -6.39 -0.25
CA GLU A 128 17.09 -5.96 -1.65
C GLU A 128 16.20 -6.75 -2.61
N GLU A 129 16.05 -8.05 -2.37
CA GLU A 129 15.16 -8.92 -3.15
C GLU A 129 13.71 -8.41 -3.11
N TRP A 130 13.22 -8.05 -1.92
CA TRP A 130 11.88 -7.49 -1.78
C TRP A 130 11.72 -6.17 -2.52
N ILE A 131 12.69 -5.24 -2.40
CA ILE A 131 12.67 -3.97 -3.12
C ILE A 131 12.59 -4.23 -4.63
N ARG A 132 13.46 -5.10 -5.15
CA ARG A 132 13.48 -5.46 -6.57
C ARG A 132 12.15 -6.07 -7.03
N GLU A 133 11.58 -7.01 -6.27
CA GLU A 133 10.29 -7.61 -6.61
C GLU A 133 9.15 -6.58 -6.55
N ALA A 134 9.11 -5.76 -5.51
CA ALA A 134 8.05 -4.78 -5.30
C ALA A 134 8.02 -3.71 -6.40
N THR A 135 9.18 -3.37 -6.98
CA THR A 135 9.34 -2.37 -8.04
C THR A 135 9.52 -2.99 -9.43
N SER A 136 9.24 -4.28 -9.57
CA SER A 136 9.25 -4.99 -10.86
C SER A 136 7.84 -5.17 -11.42
N PRO A 137 7.71 -5.33 -12.75
CA PRO A 137 6.43 -5.58 -13.39
C PRO A 137 5.75 -6.84 -12.86
N SER A 138 4.48 -6.74 -12.52
CA SER A 138 3.66 -7.92 -12.25
C SER A 138 3.20 -8.56 -13.56
N LYS A 139 2.97 -9.88 -13.52
CA LYS A 139 2.48 -10.64 -14.68
C LYS A 139 1.20 -10.03 -15.30
N PRO A 140 0.18 -9.64 -14.50
CA PRO A 140 -1.06 -9.12 -15.06
C PRO A 140 -0.99 -7.64 -15.47
N ASN A 141 0.03 -6.89 -15.01
CA ASN A 141 0.20 -5.48 -15.37
C ASN A 141 1.67 -5.07 -15.38
N PRO A 142 2.26 -4.81 -16.57
CA PRO A 142 3.67 -4.44 -16.68
C PRO A 142 4.00 -3.06 -16.10
N ASN A 143 3.00 -2.25 -15.76
CA ASN A 143 3.17 -0.93 -15.16
C ASN A 143 2.85 -0.88 -13.66
N TYR A 144 2.77 -2.07 -13.00
CA TYR A 144 2.44 -2.15 -11.59
C TYR A 144 3.17 -3.32 -10.92
N GLY A 145 3.92 -3.00 -9.89
CA GLY A 145 4.56 -3.98 -9.00
C GLY A 145 3.70 -4.25 -7.76
N TYR A 146 4.35 -4.46 -6.61
CA TYR A 146 3.63 -4.62 -5.34
C TYR A 146 3.34 -3.25 -4.71
N MET A 147 2.18 -2.69 -5.05
CA MET A 147 1.70 -1.36 -4.62
C MET A 147 2.51 -0.17 -5.20
N TRP A 148 3.43 -0.42 -6.12
CA TRP A 148 4.18 0.61 -6.83
C TRP A 148 3.74 0.69 -8.29
N TRP A 149 3.49 1.90 -8.77
CA TRP A 149 3.33 2.21 -10.18
C TRP A 149 4.69 2.34 -10.85
N LEU A 150 4.82 1.84 -12.06
CA LEU A 150 6.05 1.88 -12.86
C LEU A 150 5.84 2.81 -14.05
N ASN A 151 6.82 3.68 -14.33
CA ASN A 151 6.74 4.64 -15.47
C ASN A 151 7.12 4.00 -16.82
N ARG A 152 6.99 2.70 -16.96
CA ARG A 152 7.36 1.96 -18.16
C ARG A 152 6.61 2.46 -19.39
N GLY A 153 7.34 2.71 -20.49
CA GLY A 153 6.78 3.26 -21.71
C GLY A 153 6.26 4.70 -21.54
N ASN A 154 6.84 5.47 -20.62
CA ASN A 154 6.50 6.88 -20.37
C ASN A 154 5.01 7.14 -20.07
N ARG A 155 4.34 6.18 -19.46
CA ARG A 155 2.88 6.21 -19.35
C ARG A 155 2.34 7.30 -18.43
N LYS A 156 3.06 7.64 -17.36
CA LYS A 156 2.62 8.68 -16.43
C LYS A 156 3.25 10.02 -16.77
N TRP A 157 4.53 10.00 -17.02
CA TRP A 157 5.32 11.21 -17.34
C TRP A 157 6.18 10.95 -18.56
N GLU A 158 5.85 11.63 -19.65
CA GLU A 158 6.64 11.60 -20.87
C GLU A 158 8.04 12.19 -20.63
N GLY A 159 9.08 11.55 -21.19
CA GLY A 159 10.47 12.00 -21.00
C GLY A 159 11.12 11.62 -19.67
N VAL A 160 10.37 11.04 -18.73
CA VAL A 160 10.92 10.48 -17.49
C VAL A 160 11.35 9.04 -17.73
N PRO A 161 12.54 8.61 -17.25
CA PRO A 161 13.06 7.27 -17.51
C PRO A 161 12.11 6.13 -17.08
N ASP A 162 12.21 5.00 -17.78
CA ASP A 162 11.37 3.81 -17.55
C ASP A 162 11.64 3.13 -16.20
N HIS A 163 12.80 3.36 -15.58
CA HIS A 163 13.15 2.80 -14.28
C HIS A 163 12.47 3.55 -13.12
N VAL A 164 11.94 4.74 -13.36
CA VAL A 164 11.22 5.50 -12.32
C VAL A 164 9.95 4.76 -11.90
N PHE A 165 9.76 4.67 -10.60
CA PHE A 165 8.55 4.13 -10.01
C PHE A 165 7.97 5.10 -8.98
N TYR A 166 6.69 4.93 -8.65
CA TYR A 166 6.03 5.88 -7.77
C TYR A 166 4.86 5.27 -7.00
N ALA A 167 4.65 5.76 -5.79
CA ALA A 167 3.39 5.61 -5.08
C ALA A 167 2.49 6.81 -5.40
N ALA A 168 1.19 6.58 -5.55
CA ALA A 168 0.20 7.60 -5.84
C ALA A 168 -0.96 7.50 -4.85
N GLY A 169 -1.14 8.55 -4.06
CA GLY A 169 -2.22 8.68 -3.11
C GLY A 169 -3.33 9.61 -3.59
N PHE A 170 -4.49 9.51 -2.94
CA PHE A 170 -5.62 10.39 -3.19
C PHE A 170 -5.23 11.86 -2.98
N GLY A 171 -5.78 12.75 -3.80
CA GLY A 171 -5.49 14.19 -3.72
C GLY A 171 -4.17 14.63 -4.35
N GLY A 172 -3.49 13.74 -5.10
CA GLY A 172 -2.25 14.09 -5.81
C GLY A 172 -0.99 14.01 -4.95
N ASN A 173 -0.99 13.18 -3.92
CA ASN A 173 0.20 12.89 -3.12
C ASN A 173 1.03 11.82 -3.83
N PHE A 174 2.31 12.10 -4.05
CA PHE A 174 3.23 11.18 -4.73
C PHE A 174 4.52 10.99 -3.93
N ILE A 175 5.02 9.75 -3.95
CA ILE A 175 6.42 9.44 -3.68
C ILE A 175 6.99 8.98 -5.03
N VAL A 176 7.89 9.75 -5.61
CA VAL A 176 8.53 9.42 -6.90
C VAL A 176 9.96 9.03 -6.61
N VAL A 177 10.38 7.89 -7.13
CA VAL A 177 11.71 7.33 -6.92
C VAL A 177 12.38 7.15 -8.27
N ASP A 178 13.52 7.81 -8.43
CA ASP A 178 14.42 7.74 -9.57
C ASP A 178 15.72 7.09 -9.07
N SER A 179 15.90 5.79 -9.34
CA SER A 179 16.95 4.94 -8.76
C SER A 179 17.97 4.48 -9.78
#